data_5411f31eaf26ee3ee3319183c7cde74e
#
_entry.id   5411f31eaf26ee3ee3319183c7cde74e
#
_cell.length_a   1.000
_cell.length_b   1.000
_cell.length_c   1.000
_cell.angle_alpha   90.00
_cell.angle_beta   90.00
_cell.angle_gamma   90.00
#
_symmetry.space_group_name_H-M   'P 1'
#
loop_
_entity.id
_entity.type
_entity.pdbx_description
1 polymer ?
#
loop_
_entity_poly.entity_id
_entity_poly.type
_entity_poly.pdbx_seq_one_letter_code
_entity_poly.pdbx_strand_id
1 'polypeptide(L)'
;DDHAPHAIGAYNGWLKPVNPTPNIDQLAKEGMLFEKSFCSNSICGPSRAVIMTGKHSHKNGFMNNGNSFNWKQQTFPKLLRQQGYTTALYGKSHLKGSPQGFDDWKVLPGQGLYYNPDLITPKGRVRIDGHCTDIVTDLAVEWLKKGRDKSKPFMLMVQHKAPHRNWMPALRHLSLYDDIKIPEPATLFD
;
A
#
# COMPACT_ATOMS: atom_id res chain seq x y z
N ASP A 1 1.72 3.49 -3.19
CA ASP A 1 2.05 4.76 -2.55
C ASP A 1 2.26 5.81 -3.64
N ASP A 2 1.62 6.98 -3.50
CA ASP A 2 1.60 8.09 -4.47
C ASP A 2 1.01 7.71 -5.86
N HIS A 3 0.07 6.76 -5.92
CA HIS A 3 -0.58 6.36 -7.17
C HIS A 3 -1.74 7.32 -7.49
N ALA A 4 -1.53 8.18 -8.50
CA ALA A 4 -2.48 9.24 -8.83
C ALA A 4 -3.71 8.69 -9.60
N PRO A 5 -4.91 9.27 -9.43
CA PRO A 5 -6.14 8.81 -10.11
C PRO A 5 -6.02 8.79 -11.63
N HIS A 6 -5.33 9.77 -12.22
CA HIS A 6 -5.15 9.84 -13.68
C HIS A 6 -4.30 8.69 -14.27
N ALA A 7 -3.58 7.96 -13.43
CA ALA A 7 -2.85 6.75 -13.80
C ALA A 7 -3.67 5.45 -13.60
N ILE A 8 -4.95 5.56 -13.24
CA ILE A 8 -5.89 4.43 -13.07
C ILE A 8 -6.94 4.52 -14.17
N GLY A 9 -7.07 3.46 -14.98
CA GLY A 9 -7.95 3.42 -16.17
C GLY A 9 -9.41 3.68 -15.85
N ALA A 10 -9.92 3.19 -14.71
CA ALA A 10 -11.31 3.37 -14.28
C ALA A 10 -11.71 4.85 -14.11
N TYR A 11 -10.76 5.73 -13.79
CA TYR A 11 -11.01 7.18 -13.67
C TYR A 11 -10.87 7.95 -15.00
N ASN A 12 -10.63 7.26 -16.11
CA ASN A 12 -10.52 7.86 -17.45
C ASN A 12 -9.46 8.96 -17.58
N GLY A 13 -8.36 8.88 -16.83
CA GLY A 13 -7.24 9.81 -16.93
C GLY A 13 -6.52 9.72 -18.29
N TRP A 14 -5.74 10.75 -18.63
CA TRP A 14 -5.03 10.85 -19.92
C TRP A 14 -4.01 9.73 -20.16
N LEU A 15 -3.55 9.04 -19.11
CA LEU A 15 -2.63 7.91 -19.22
C LEU A 15 -3.32 6.59 -19.60
N LYS A 16 -4.65 6.52 -19.55
CA LYS A 16 -5.41 5.28 -19.83
C LYS A 16 -5.04 4.59 -21.16
N PRO A 17 -4.81 5.30 -22.28
CA PRO A 17 -4.47 4.65 -23.55
C PRO A 17 -3.11 3.97 -23.55
N VAL A 18 -2.16 4.45 -22.74
CA VAL A 18 -0.76 3.98 -22.70
C VAL A 18 -0.43 3.18 -21.45
N ASN A 19 -1.18 3.34 -20.38
CA ASN A 19 -0.98 2.65 -19.11
C ASN A 19 -2.30 2.00 -18.64
N PRO A 20 -2.72 0.90 -19.24
CA PRO A 20 -3.93 0.18 -18.81
C PRO A 20 -3.73 -0.43 -17.42
N THR A 21 -4.77 -0.36 -16.58
CA THR A 21 -4.78 -0.96 -15.24
C THR A 21 -5.90 -2.02 -15.13
N PRO A 22 -5.87 -3.10 -15.95
CA PRO A 22 -7.02 -3.97 -16.13
C PRO A 22 -7.50 -4.65 -14.84
N ASN A 23 -6.58 -5.04 -13.96
CA ASN A 23 -6.94 -5.68 -12.70
C ASN A 23 -7.54 -4.70 -11.68
N ILE A 24 -7.07 -3.44 -11.66
CA ILE A 24 -7.66 -2.39 -10.81
C ILE A 24 -9.02 -1.98 -11.38
N ASP A 25 -9.11 -1.83 -12.70
CA ASP A 25 -10.34 -1.47 -13.40
C ASP A 25 -11.43 -2.54 -13.22
N GLN A 26 -11.03 -3.82 -13.11
CA GLN A 26 -11.95 -4.92 -12.83
C GLN A 26 -12.61 -4.77 -11.45
N LEU A 27 -11.88 -4.31 -10.43
CA LEU A 27 -12.45 -4.02 -9.11
C LEU A 27 -13.52 -2.93 -9.19
N ALA A 28 -13.30 -1.88 -9.99
CA ALA A 28 -14.28 -0.83 -10.21
C ALA A 28 -15.53 -1.36 -10.96
N LYS A 29 -15.33 -2.24 -11.93
CA LYS A 29 -16.42 -2.84 -12.73
C LYS A 29 -17.28 -3.80 -11.91
N GLU A 30 -16.69 -4.60 -11.04
CA GLU A 30 -17.38 -5.62 -10.24
C GLU A 30 -17.88 -5.09 -8.88
N GLY A 31 -17.39 -3.94 -8.45
CA GLY A 31 -17.68 -3.34 -7.17
C GLY A 31 -18.27 -1.94 -7.27
N MET A 32 -17.65 -0.99 -6.58
CA MET A 32 -18.09 0.40 -6.53
C MET A 32 -16.90 1.33 -6.79
N LEU A 33 -17.07 2.28 -7.72
CA LEU A 33 -16.12 3.36 -7.98
C LEU A 33 -16.52 4.61 -7.20
N PHE A 34 -15.64 5.09 -6.33
CA PHE A 34 -15.85 6.35 -5.59
C PHE A 34 -15.24 7.52 -6.36
N GLU A 35 -16.09 8.34 -6.98
CA GLU A 35 -15.64 9.51 -7.75
C GLU A 35 -15.20 10.69 -6.87
N LYS A 36 -15.71 10.76 -5.65
CA LYS A 36 -15.47 11.86 -4.69
C LYS A 36 -14.94 11.32 -3.36
N SER A 37 -13.74 10.76 -3.39
CA SER A 37 -13.04 10.30 -2.19
C SER A 37 -11.90 11.25 -1.85
N PHE A 38 -11.82 11.69 -0.59
CA PHE A 38 -10.89 12.71 -0.13
C PHE A 38 -9.95 12.17 0.94
N CYS A 39 -8.69 12.59 0.88
CA CYS A 39 -7.71 12.30 1.90
C CYS A 39 -7.61 13.46 2.90
N SER A 40 -7.79 13.20 4.18
CA SER A 40 -7.77 14.25 5.21
C SER A 40 -6.35 14.75 5.57
N ASN A 41 -5.31 13.98 5.22
CA ASN A 41 -3.90 14.37 5.32
C ASN A 41 -3.13 13.60 4.26
N SER A 42 -2.73 14.28 3.19
CA SER A 42 -2.19 13.69 1.96
C SER A 42 -0.68 13.43 2.01
N ILE A 43 -0.14 13.07 3.17
CA ILE A 43 1.24 12.60 3.36
C ILE A 43 1.19 11.12 3.78
N CYS A 44 2.12 10.31 3.27
CA CYS A 44 2.09 8.84 3.41
C CYS A 44 1.85 8.33 4.84
N GLY A 45 2.66 8.67 5.82
CA GLY A 45 2.48 8.22 7.21
C GLY A 45 1.18 8.72 7.85
N PRO A 46 0.88 10.04 7.83
CA PRO A 46 -0.38 10.59 8.33
C PRO A 46 -1.63 10.00 7.67
N SER A 47 -1.65 9.83 6.35
CA SER A 47 -2.76 9.18 5.64
C SER A 47 -2.99 7.76 6.15
N ARG A 48 -1.92 6.97 6.30
CA ARG A 48 -1.97 5.61 6.84
C ARG A 48 -2.48 5.58 8.28
N ALA A 49 -2.06 6.55 9.11
CA ALA A 49 -2.57 6.69 10.47
C ALA A 49 -4.08 7.01 10.51
N VAL A 50 -4.56 7.87 9.58
CA VAL A 50 -5.99 8.15 9.42
C VAL A 50 -6.76 6.90 9.03
N ILE A 51 -6.29 6.15 8.04
CA ILE A 51 -6.89 4.86 7.62
C ILE A 51 -6.95 3.88 8.79
N MET A 52 -5.85 3.73 9.53
CA MET A 52 -5.77 2.79 10.65
C MET A 52 -6.73 3.12 11.80
N THR A 53 -6.96 4.40 12.07
CA THR A 53 -7.69 4.85 13.27
C THR A 53 -9.10 5.36 12.99
N GLY A 54 -9.42 5.71 11.74
CA GLY A 54 -10.65 6.46 11.42
C GLY A 54 -10.68 7.87 11.98
N LYS A 55 -9.53 8.41 12.41
CA LYS A 55 -9.43 9.73 13.08
C LYS A 55 -8.54 10.67 12.28
N HIS A 56 -8.93 11.94 12.19
CA HIS A 56 -8.06 12.98 11.67
C HIS A 56 -6.71 13.06 12.40
N SER A 57 -5.66 13.55 11.73
CA SER A 57 -4.29 13.54 12.24
C SER A 57 -4.13 14.25 13.59
N HIS A 58 -4.83 15.37 13.84
CA HIS A 58 -4.81 16.06 15.12
C HIS A 58 -5.45 15.26 16.27
N LYS A 59 -6.32 14.28 15.95
CA LYS A 59 -6.95 13.37 16.93
C LYS A 59 -6.15 12.08 17.14
N ASN A 60 -5.51 11.56 16.08
CA ASN A 60 -4.69 10.36 16.21
C ASN A 60 -3.23 10.64 16.62
N GLY A 61 -2.82 11.93 16.62
CA GLY A 61 -1.50 12.39 17.03
C GLY A 61 -0.38 12.19 16.00
N PHE A 62 -0.69 11.74 14.78
CA PHE A 62 0.30 11.51 13.72
C PHE A 62 0.14 12.53 12.59
N MET A 63 0.76 13.69 12.74
CA MET A 63 0.56 14.85 11.86
C MET A 63 1.54 14.95 10.71
N ASN A 64 2.74 14.36 10.84
CA ASN A 64 3.79 14.35 9.83
C ASN A 64 4.66 13.09 9.93
N ASN A 65 5.48 12.83 8.90
CA ASN A 65 6.33 11.63 8.84
C ASN A 65 7.43 11.57 9.92
N GLY A 66 7.72 12.67 10.61
CA GLY A 66 8.65 12.72 11.74
C GLY A 66 8.06 12.11 13.01
N ASN A 67 6.75 12.10 13.15
CA ASN A 67 6.10 11.58 14.35
C ASN A 67 6.26 10.05 14.49
N SER A 68 5.94 9.54 15.67
CA SER A 68 5.81 8.11 15.94
C SER A 68 4.36 7.78 16.20
N PHE A 69 3.86 6.72 15.57
CA PHE A 69 2.47 6.31 15.72
C PHE A 69 2.26 5.62 17.08
N ASN A 70 1.22 6.04 17.76
CA ASN A 70 0.82 5.38 19.00
C ASN A 70 0.02 4.11 18.68
N TRP A 71 0.70 2.97 18.61
CA TRP A 71 0.07 1.67 18.38
C TRP A 71 -0.84 1.18 19.50
N LYS A 72 -0.80 1.82 20.70
CA LYS A 72 -1.69 1.46 21.81
C LYS A 72 -3.13 1.93 21.58
N GLN A 73 -3.32 2.98 20.75
CA GLN A 73 -4.66 3.48 20.44
C GLN A 73 -5.48 2.45 19.66
N GLN A 74 -6.78 2.64 19.64
CA GLN A 74 -7.71 1.81 18.88
C GLN A 74 -7.48 1.96 17.38
N THR A 75 -7.41 0.84 16.68
CA THR A 75 -7.28 0.76 15.22
C THR A 75 -8.25 -0.29 14.68
N PHE A 76 -8.70 -0.14 13.43
CA PHE A 76 -9.66 -1.08 12.86
C PHE A 76 -9.13 -2.54 12.80
N PRO A 77 -7.81 -2.81 12.57
CA PRO A 77 -7.31 -4.19 12.63
C PRO A 77 -7.48 -4.83 14.02
N LYS A 78 -7.28 -4.04 15.10
CA LYS A 78 -7.51 -4.54 16.47
C LYS A 78 -8.97 -4.93 16.67
N LEU A 79 -9.91 -4.11 16.19
CA LEU A 79 -11.33 -4.37 16.30
C LEU A 79 -11.73 -5.62 15.53
N LEU A 80 -11.27 -5.77 14.28
CA LEU A 80 -11.55 -6.96 13.48
C LEU A 80 -10.97 -8.23 14.13
N ARG A 81 -9.74 -8.15 14.63
CA ARG A 81 -9.11 -9.27 15.34
C ARG A 81 -9.91 -9.68 16.57
N GLN A 82 -10.44 -8.72 17.34
CA GLN A 82 -11.33 -9.00 18.48
C GLN A 82 -12.64 -9.69 18.08
N GLN A 83 -13.09 -9.47 16.83
CA GLN A 83 -14.27 -10.12 16.25
C GLN A 83 -13.93 -11.44 15.54
N GLY A 84 -12.75 -12.01 15.79
CA GLY A 84 -12.34 -13.31 15.27
C GLY A 84 -11.76 -13.33 13.86
N TYR A 85 -11.48 -12.16 13.27
CA TYR A 85 -10.78 -12.10 11.98
C TYR A 85 -9.30 -12.50 12.14
N THR A 86 -8.78 -13.24 11.17
CA THR A 86 -7.34 -13.40 10.99
C THR A 86 -6.81 -12.18 10.25
N THR A 87 -5.75 -11.56 10.76
CA THR A 87 -5.31 -10.23 10.28
C THR A 87 -3.85 -10.25 9.83
N ALA A 88 -3.55 -9.66 8.68
CA ALA A 88 -2.17 -9.53 8.20
C ALA A 88 -1.86 -8.19 7.54
N LEU A 89 -0.56 -7.81 7.57
CA LEU A 89 -0.03 -6.59 6.98
C LEU A 89 1.31 -6.85 6.29
N TYR A 90 1.38 -6.57 4.98
CA TYR A 90 2.63 -6.68 4.21
C TYR A 90 2.95 -5.39 3.46
N GLY A 91 4.25 -5.03 3.46
CA GLY A 91 4.76 -3.89 2.71
C GLY A 91 4.97 -2.61 3.53
N LYS A 92 4.69 -1.45 2.98
CA LYS A 92 5.03 -0.15 3.57
C LYS A 92 4.01 0.30 4.61
N SER A 93 4.30 0.13 5.90
CA SER A 93 3.44 0.71 6.96
C SER A 93 3.69 2.19 7.20
N HIS A 94 4.95 2.61 7.18
CA HIS A 94 5.44 3.99 7.41
C HIS A 94 4.96 4.64 8.74
N LEU A 95 4.58 3.83 9.72
CA LEU A 95 4.03 4.29 10.99
C LEU A 95 5.01 4.19 12.16
N LYS A 96 6.23 3.71 11.91
CA LYS A 96 7.25 3.38 12.93
C LYS A 96 6.74 2.39 14.00
N GLY A 97 7.66 1.80 14.72
CA GLY A 97 7.34 0.80 15.74
C GLY A 97 6.80 -0.52 15.19
N SER A 98 6.35 -1.39 16.08
CA SER A 98 5.82 -2.70 15.74
C SER A 98 4.32 -2.64 15.50
N PRO A 99 3.83 -3.07 14.33
CA PRO A 99 2.39 -3.15 14.05
C PRO A 99 1.64 -3.96 15.10
N GLN A 100 0.50 -3.42 15.57
CA GLN A 100 -0.39 -4.11 16.51
C GLN A 100 -1.77 -4.32 15.91
N GLY A 101 -2.41 -5.41 16.29
CA GLY A 101 -3.70 -5.82 15.74
C GLY A 101 -3.57 -6.71 14.52
N PHE A 102 -2.37 -7.22 14.24
CA PHE A 102 -2.10 -8.17 13.16
C PHE A 102 -1.54 -9.47 13.73
N ASP A 103 -2.01 -10.59 13.20
CA ASP A 103 -1.51 -11.92 13.56
C ASP A 103 -0.21 -12.24 12.82
N ASP A 104 -0.07 -11.77 11.57
CA ASP A 104 1.17 -11.82 10.80
C ASP A 104 1.45 -10.46 10.15
N TRP A 105 2.73 -10.07 10.12
CA TRP A 105 3.14 -8.86 9.44
C TRP A 105 4.62 -8.87 9.08
N LYS A 106 4.91 -8.29 7.90
CA LYS A 106 6.27 -8.03 7.42
C LYS A 106 6.27 -6.67 6.74
N VAL A 107 6.94 -5.69 7.33
CA VAL A 107 6.87 -4.30 6.89
C VAL A 107 8.22 -3.73 6.50
N LEU A 108 8.19 -2.87 5.49
CA LEU A 108 9.37 -2.14 5.05
C LEU A 108 9.81 -1.14 6.12
N PRO A 109 11.11 -1.02 6.44
CA PRO A 109 11.63 0.06 7.27
C PRO A 109 11.53 1.40 6.54
N GLY A 110 10.86 2.38 7.15
CA GLY A 110 10.68 3.73 6.58
C GLY A 110 10.08 3.71 5.19
N GLN A 111 10.80 4.22 4.20
CA GLN A 111 10.38 4.25 2.79
C GLN A 111 10.60 2.92 2.05
N GLY A 112 11.45 2.04 2.59
CA GLY A 112 11.84 0.80 1.94
C GLY A 112 12.72 0.98 0.68
N LEU A 113 13.25 -0.13 0.20
CA LEU A 113 14.02 -0.21 -1.05
C LEU A 113 13.18 -0.94 -2.10
N TYR A 114 13.41 -0.62 -3.39
CA TYR A 114 12.77 -1.33 -4.49
C TYR A 114 13.39 -2.70 -4.75
N TYR A 115 14.70 -2.80 -4.61
CA TYR A 115 15.44 -4.05 -4.81
C TYR A 115 16.03 -4.53 -3.51
N ASN A 116 15.96 -5.84 -3.29
CA ASN A 116 16.52 -6.55 -2.14
C ASN A 116 16.16 -5.87 -0.81
N PRO A 117 14.84 -5.60 -0.57
CA PRO A 117 14.43 -4.84 0.60
C PRO A 117 14.69 -5.62 1.89
N ASP A 118 15.00 -4.87 2.92
CA ASP A 118 14.81 -5.36 4.28
C ASP A 118 13.33 -5.32 4.65
N LEU A 119 12.89 -6.32 5.39
CA LEU A 119 11.58 -6.36 6.04
C LEU A 119 11.77 -6.51 7.55
N ILE A 120 11.01 -5.74 8.31
CA ILE A 120 10.90 -5.91 9.75
C ILE A 120 9.75 -6.88 10.01
N THR A 121 10.01 -7.88 10.84
CA THR A 121 9.06 -8.92 11.24
C THR A 121 9.02 -9.03 12.76
N PRO A 122 8.05 -9.77 13.36
CA PRO A 122 8.05 -10.05 14.80
C PRO A 122 9.34 -10.72 15.31
N LYS A 123 10.07 -11.42 14.42
CA LYS A 123 11.29 -12.15 14.74
C LYS A 123 12.58 -11.35 14.46
N GLY A 124 12.46 -10.11 14.01
CA GLY A 124 13.58 -9.26 13.63
C GLY A 124 13.60 -8.86 12.17
N ARG A 125 14.74 -8.33 11.71
CA ARG A 125 14.94 -7.87 10.34
C ARG A 125 15.39 -9.02 9.46
N VAL A 126 14.80 -9.15 8.28
CA VAL A 126 15.19 -10.08 7.23
C VAL A 126 15.37 -9.33 5.92
N ARG A 127 16.37 -9.72 5.13
CA ARG A 127 16.56 -9.22 3.77
C ARG A 127 16.06 -10.28 2.79
N ILE A 128 15.34 -9.87 1.76
CA ILE A 128 14.84 -10.76 0.72
C ILE A 128 15.31 -10.23 -0.64
N ASP A 129 15.95 -11.10 -1.42
CA ASP A 129 16.41 -10.73 -2.75
C ASP A 129 15.25 -10.68 -3.74
N GLY A 130 15.26 -9.68 -4.60
CA GLY A 130 14.24 -9.47 -5.63
C GLY A 130 13.63 -8.07 -5.60
N HIS A 131 12.58 -7.89 -6.40
CA HIS A 131 11.87 -6.62 -6.49
C HIS A 131 10.77 -6.53 -5.42
N CYS A 132 10.72 -5.40 -4.72
CA CYS A 132 9.85 -5.16 -3.58
C CYS A 132 8.35 -5.44 -3.86
N THR A 133 7.86 -5.05 -5.05
CA THR A 133 6.46 -5.30 -5.42
C THR A 133 6.14 -6.78 -5.51
N ASP A 134 7.05 -7.57 -6.10
CA ASP A 134 6.89 -9.02 -6.21
C ASP A 134 6.93 -9.67 -4.83
N ILE A 135 7.94 -9.33 -4.03
CA ILE A 135 8.11 -9.86 -2.66
C ILE A 135 6.85 -9.61 -1.82
N VAL A 136 6.33 -8.39 -1.83
CA VAL A 136 5.12 -8.03 -1.05
C VAL A 136 3.89 -8.78 -1.58
N THR A 137 3.78 -8.95 -2.89
CA THR A 137 2.70 -9.72 -3.51
C THR A 137 2.79 -11.20 -3.15
N ASP A 138 3.97 -11.79 -3.26
CA ASP A 138 4.19 -13.22 -2.97
C ASP A 138 3.90 -13.54 -1.50
N LEU A 139 4.33 -12.69 -0.58
CA LEU A 139 4.01 -12.82 0.84
C LEU A 139 2.49 -12.80 1.09
N ALA A 140 1.78 -11.89 0.42
CA ALA A 140 0.33 -11.77 0.55
C ALA A 140 -0.39 -13.00 -0.04
N VAL A 141 0.03 -13.46 -1.22
CA VAL A 141 -0.54 -14.63 -1.90
C VAL A 141 -0.25 -15.92 -1.10
N GLU A 142 0.96 -16.08 -0.59
CA GLU A 142 1.32 -17.23 0.25
C GLU A 142 0.46 -17.25 1.53
N TRP A 143 0.30 -16.12 2.19
CA TRP A 143 -0.55 -16.03 3.38
C TRP A 143 -2.01 -16.37 3.06
N LEU A 144 -2.57 -15.87 1.96
CA LEU A 144 -3.93 -16.20 1.54
C LEU A 144 -4.10 -17.69 1.26
N LYS A 145 -3.10 -18.34 0.66
CA LYS A 145 -3.15 -19.77 0.31
C LYS A 145 -2.91 -20.70 1.49
N LYS A 146 -1.92 -20.37 2.34
CA LYS A 146 -1.38 -21.29 3.35
C LYS A 146 -1.26 -20.71 4.76
N GLY A 147 -1.11 -19.38 4.89
CA GLY A 147 -0.73 -18.74 6.15
C GLY A 147 -1.89 -18.40 7.08
N ARG A 148 -3.13 -18.37 6.59
CA ARG A 148 -4.31 -18.01 7.39
C ARG A 148 -5.16 -19.21 7.77
N ASP A 149 -5.90 -19.11 8.84
CA ASP A 149 -6.98 -20.01 9.18
C ASP A 149 -8.15 -19.79 8.21
N LYS A 150 -8.43 -20.78 7.36
CA LYS A 150 -9.48 -20.69 6.34
C LYS A 150 -10.90 -20.80 6.89
N SER A 151 -11.04 -21.22 8.14
CA SER A 151 -12.34 -21.30 8.82
C SER A 151 -12.80 -19.94 9.35
N LYS A 152 -11.90 -18.93 9.37
CA LYS A 152 -12.16 -17.59 9.88
C LYS A 152 -12.24 -16.55 8.76
N PRO A 153 -13.01 -15.48 8.94
CA PRO A 153 -12.90 -14.32 8.10
C PRO A 153 -11.50 -13.71 8.22
N PHE A 154 -11.06 -12.99 7.21
CA PHE A 154 -9.74 -12.40 7.22
C PHE A 154 -9.75 -10.92 6.83
N MET A 155 -8.72 -10.22 7.27
CA MET A 155 -8.36 -8.88 6.84
C MET A 155 -6.90 -8.87 6.44
N LEU A 156 -6.61 -8.45 5.22
CA LEU A 156 -5.27 -8.37 4.68
C LEU A 156 -5.00 -6.97 4.13
N MET A 157 -3.93 -6.34 4.60
CA MET A 157 -3.42 -5.08 4.04
C MET A 157 -2.16 -5.38 3.22
N VAL A 158 -2.23 -5.12 1.91
CA VAL A 158 -1.10 -5.22 0.99
C VAL A 158 -0.72 -3.80 0.57
N GLN A 159 0.40 -3.32 1.08
CA GLN A 159 0.79 -1.91 0.95
C GLN A 159 2.08 -1.77 0.15
N HIS A 160 1.94 -1.68 -1.18
CA HIS A 160 3.07 -1.52 -2.08
C HIS A 160 3.78 -0.18 -1.89
N LYS A 161 5.12 -0.19 -2.06
CA LYS A 161 5.92 1.02 -2.18
C LYS A 161 5.68 1.71 -3.52
N ALA A 162 5.56 0.95 -4.60
CA ALA A 162 5.34 1.49 -5.94
C ALA A 162 4.00 2.26 -6.03
N PRO A 163 3.94 3.34 -6.83
CA PRO A 163 4.97 3.97 -7.65
C PRO A 163 5.76 5.11 -6.97
N HIS A 164 5.90 5.13 -5.64
CA HIS A 164 6.68 6.15 -4.93
C HIS A 164 8.10 6.31 -5.52
N ARG A 165 8.62 7.55 -5.51
CA ARG A 165 10.04 7.79 -5.89
C ARG A 165 10.96 6.84 -5.09
N ASN A 166 12.04 6.32 -5.63
CA ASN A 166 12.79 6.70 -6.86
C ASN A 166 12.34 5.97 -8.15
N TRP A 167 11.09 5.53 -8.26
CA TRP A 167 10.52 4.95 -9.50
C TRP A 167 11.40 3.88 -10.15
N MET A 168 11.81 2.88 -9.40
CA MET A 168 12.63 1.78 -9.93
C MET A 168 11.71 0.61 -10.32
N PRO A 169 11.41 0.41 -11.60
CA PRO A 169 10.58 -0.70 -12.06
C PRO A 169 11.31 -2.03 -11.93
N ALA A 170 10.58 -3.13 -11.93
CA ALA A 170 11.19 -4.46 -12.10
C ALA A 170 11.86 -4.56 -13.47
N LEU A 171 12.98 -5.29 -13.57
CA LEU A 171 13.78 -5.40 -14.82
C LEU A 171 12.94 -5.78 -16.04
N ARG A 172 11.94 -6.64 -15.88
CA ARG A 172 11.02 -7.05 -16.95
C ARG A 172 10.15 -5.92 -17.53
N HIS A 173 10.13 -4.77 -16.88
CA HIS A 173 9.34 -3.60 -17.31
C HIS A 173 10.19 -2.42 -17.76
N LEU A 174 11.52 -2.54 -17.82
CA LEU A 174 12.39 -1.43 -18.17
C LEU A 174 12.10 -0.88 -19.58
N SER A 175 11.82 -1.76 -20.53
CA SER A 175 11.54 -1.38 -21.92
C SER A 175 10.06 -1.21 -22.25
N LEU A 176 9.17 -1.24 -21.26
CA LEU A 176 7.71 -1.25 -21.48
C LEU A 176 7.20 -0.04 -22.28
N TYR A 177 7.87 1.10 -22.18
CA TYR A 177 7.46 2.36 -22.80
C TYR A 177 8.47 2.93 -23.78
N ASP A 178 9.50 2.16 -24.20
CA ASP A 178 10.57 2.67 -25.08
C ASP A 178 10.04 3.17 -26.43
N ASP A 179 9.01 2.50 -26.97
CA ASP A 179 8.40 2.84 -28.26
C ASP A 179 7.06 3.59 -28.11
N ILE A 180 6.73 4.07 -26.92
CA ILE A 180 5.44 4.72 -26.65
C ILE A 180 5.67 6.18 -26.26
N LYS A 181 5.05 7.09 -27.02
CA LYS A 181 4.99 8.50 -26.62
C LYS A 181 3.97 8.63 -25.48
N ILE A 182 4.46 8.88 -24.26
CA ILE A 182 3.61 9.15 -23.10
C ILE A 182 2.95 10.53 -23.29
N PRO A 183 1.62 10.63 -23.18
CA PRO A 183 0.92 11.91 -23.30
C PRO A 183 1.28 12.85 -22.14
N GLU A 184 1.51 14.09 -22.46
CA GLU A 184 1.78 15.14 -21.47
C GLU A 184 0.47 15.78 -21.01
N PRO A 185 0.36 16.18 -19.73
CA PRO A 185 -0.78 16.95 -19.27
C PRO A 185 -0.80 18.33 -19.96
N ALA A 186 -1.99 18.87 -20.23
CA ALA A 186 -2.14 20.15 -20.90
C ALA A 186 -1.49 21.32 -20.12
N THR A 187 -1.36 21.17 -18.81
CA THR A 187 -0.82 22.16 -17.87
C THR A 187 0.66 21.94 -17.54
N LEU A 188 1.40 21.15 -18.33
CA LEU A 188 2.80 20.83 -18.01
C LEU A 188 3.72 22.07 -18.01
N PHE A 189 3.39 23.06 -18.82
CA PHE A 189 4.20 24.28 -19.04
C PHE A 189 3.47 25.58 -18.66
N ASP A 190 2.39 25.50 -17.89
CA ASP A 190 1.65 26.65 -17.37
C ASP A 190 2.36 27.30 -16.18
#